data_7534eddf7ba414b5d2e68c61c6db5b7c
#
_entry.id   7534eddf7ba414b5d2e68c61c6db5b7c
#
_cell.length_a   1.000
_cell.length_b   1.000
_cell.length_c   1.000
_cell.angle_alpha   90.00
_cell.angle_beta   90.00
_cell.angle_gamma   90.00
#
_symmetry.space_group_name_H-M   'P 1'
#
loop_
_entity.id
_entity.type
_entity.pdbx_description
1 polymer ?
#
loop_
_entity_poly.entity_id
_entity_poly.type
_entity_poly.pdbx_seq_one_letter_code
_entity_poly.pdbx_strand_id
1 'polypeptide(L)'
;VYRESEKANYLYTVVSGEVRLANLLGDGRRQLTAFKSAGDLLGEHRKGSYQSDAEAVCDTVVCQIPVNIMEKYSDDVRAMYASIATKTQEELRELRHHAVLLGRKTPMEKIASFLVGRMDKLERWEEAI
;
A
#
# COMPACT_ATOMS: atom_id res chain seq x y z
N VAL A 1 -2.31 -9.19 9.31
CA VAL A 1 -1.74 -7.97 9.89
C VAL A 1 -2.71 -7.34 10.90
N TYR A 2 -3.87 -6.96 10.44
CA TYR A 2 -4.94 -6.45 11.30
C TYR A 2 -6.31 -6.79 10.70
N ARG A 3 -7.38 -6.56 11.48
CA ARG A 3 -8.77 -6.79 11.05
C ARG A 3 -9.57 -5.50 11.06
N GLU A 4 -10.56 -5.44 10.19
CA GLU A 4 -11.56 -4.37 10.15
C GLU A 4 -12.21 -4.21 11.53
N SER A 5 -12.39 -2.98 11.96
CA SER A 5 -12.96 -2.58 13.25
C SER A 5 -12.09 -2.82 14.48
N GLU A 6 -10.92 -3.44 14.37
CA GLU A 6 -9.96 -3.46 15.47
C GLU A 6 -9.45 -2.06 15.78
N LYS A 7 -9.09 -1.83 17.04
CA LYS A 7 -8.50 -0.56 17.47
C LYS A 7 -7.17 -0.31 16.74
N ALA A 8 -7.09 0.83 16.07
CA ALA A 8 -5.94 1.21 15.26
C ALA A 8 -4.84 1.84 16.14
N ASN A 9 -3.99 1.00 16.74
CA ASN A 9 -2.85 1.43 17.54
C ASN A 9 -1.58 1.61 16.74
N TYR A 10 -1.52 1.09 15.52
CA TYR A 10 -0.31 1.04 14.71
C TYR A 10 -0.58 1.40 13.26
N LEU A 11 0.41 2.04 12.64
CA LEU A 11 0.55 2.10 11.19
C LEU A 11 1.63 1.10 10.77
N TYR A 12 1.58 0.67 9.52
CA TYR A 12 2.53 -0.30 8.99
C TYR A 12 3.06 0.14 7.64
N THR A 13 4.32 -0.13 7.39
CA THR A 13 4.94 -0.01 6.06
C THR A 13 5.36 -1.39 5.59
N VAL A 14 4.99 -1.77 4.40
CA VAL A 14 5.43 -3.05 3.83
C VAL A 14 6.89 -2.94 3.43
N VAL A 15 7.73 -3.79 3.99
CA VAL A 15 9.17 -3.88 3.65
C VAL A 15 9.36 -4.86 2.51
N SER A 16 8.76 -6.04 2.61
CA SER A 16 8.78 -7.07 1.57
C SER A 16 7.50 -7.89 1.61
N GLY A 17 7.19 -8.55 0.51
CA GLY A 17 5.99 -9.36 0.37
C GLY A 17 4.81 -8.58 -0.18
N GLU A 18 3.63 -9.08 0.06
CA GLU A 18 2.39 -8.49 -0.45
C GLU A 18 1.25 -8.67 0.55
N VAL A 19 0.43 -7.63 0.69
CA VAL A 19 -0.74 -7.60 1.59
C VAL A 19 -1.96 -7.24 0.77
N ARG A 20 -3.05 -7.95 0.98
CA ARG A 20 -4.35 -7.60 0.40
C ARG A 20 -5.24 -6.93 1.45
N LEU A 21 -5.98 -5.92 1.03
CA LEU A 21 -6.99 -5.27 1.84
C LEU A 21 -8.38 -5.76 1.42
N ALA A 22 -9.22 -6.08 2.39
CA ALA A 22 -10.57 -6.56 2.13
C ALA A 22 -11.56 -6.01 3.15
N ASN A 23 -12.78 -5.74 2.68
CA ASN A 23 -13.90 -5.34 3.52
C ASN A 23 -14.95 -6.44 3.55
N LEU A 24 -15.58 -6.61 4.70
CA LEU A 24 -16.74 -7.47 4.84
C LEU A 24 -17.99 -6.69 4.45
N LEU A 25 -18.73 -7.21 3.47
CA LEU A 25 -20.02 -6.64 3.08
C LEU A 25 -21.13 -7.12 4.00
N GLY A 26 -22.25 -6.38 4.04
CA GLY A 26 -23.38 -6.68 4.91
C GLY A 26 -24.06 -8.02 4.64
N ASP A 27 -23.85 -8.62 3.47
CA ASP A 27 -24.36 -9.95 3.09
C ASP A 27 -23.38 -11.10 3.41
N GLY A 28 -22.28 -10.81 4.10
CA GLY A 28 -21.26 -11.78 4.50
C GLY A 28 -20.16 -12.02 3.47
N ARG A 29 -20.25 -11.43 2.28
CA ARG A 29 -19.20 -11.52 1.25
C ARG A 29 -18.04 -10.58 1.59
N ARG A 30 -16.84 -10.97 1.17
CA ARG A 30 -15.64 -10.13 1.29
C ARG A 30 -15.34 -9.46 -0.05
N GLN A 31 -15.04 -8.17 -0.01
CA GLN A 31 -14.63 -7.40 -1.18
C GLN A 31 -13.17 -7.01 -1.05
N LEU A 32 -12.35 -7.43 -2.02
CA LEU A 32 -10.97 -6.97 -2.13
C LEU A 32 -10.97 -5.52 -2.62
N THR A 33 -10.28 -4.65 -1.87
CA THR A 33 -10.24 -3.22 -2.18
C THR A 33 -8.89 -2.77 -2.72
N ALA A 34 -7.80 -3.41 -2.31
CA ALA A 34 -6.45 -3.05 -2.76
C ALA A 34 -5.45 -4.17 -2.49
N PHE A 35 -4.33 -4.10 -3.21
CA PHE A 35 -3.11 -4.83 -2.91
C PHE A 35 -2.01 -3.85 -2.56
N LYS A 36 -1.24 -4.17 -1.52
CA LYS A 36 -0.13 -3.36 -1.05
C LYS A 36 1.16 -4.16 -1.15
N SER A 37 2.19 -3.54 -1.67
CA SER A 37 3.52 -4.13 -1.85
C SER A 37 4.60 -3.28 -1.17
N ALA A 38 5.86 -3.69 -1.29
CA ALA A 38 6.98 -2.99 -0.66
C ALA A 38 6.93 -1.47 -0.86
N GLY A 39 7.02 -0.73 0.22
CA GLY A 39 6.96 0.71 0.28
C GLY A 39 5.57 1.31 0.46
N ASP A 40 4.53 0.51 0.43
CA ASP A 40 3.18 0.99 0.65
C ASP A 40 2.85 1.10 2.13
N LEU A 41 1.99 2.05 2.48
CA LEU A 41 1.53 2.29 3.84
C LEU A 41 0.23 1.52 4.08
N LEU A 42 0.15 0.89 5.24
CA LEU A 42 -1.03 0.20 5.75
C LEU A 42 -1.48 0.82 7.07
N GLY A 43 -2.74 0.63 7.39
CA GLY A 43 -3.27 1.02 8.70
C GLY A 43 -4.13 2.26 8.65
N GLU A 44 -4.71 2.59 7.50
CA GLU A 44 -5.72 3.64 7.43
C GLU A 44 -6.82 3.38 8.44
N HIS A 45 -7.09 4.36 9.26
CA HIS A 45 -8.12 4.26 10.30
C HIS A 45 -9.06 5.45 10.24
N ARG A 46 -10.28 5.22 10.66
CA ARG A 46 -11.29 6.25 10.86
C ARG A 46 -11.86 6.09 12.27
N LYS A 47 -11.88 7.18 13.04
CA LYS A 47 -12.33 7.15 14.42
C LYS A 47 -11.62 6.11 15.30
N GLY A 48 -10.33 5.89 15.03
CA GLY A 48 -9.50 4.99 15.81
C GLY A 48 -9.66 3.51 15.51
N SER A 49 -10.38 3.13 14.47
CA SER A 49 -10.56 1.73 14.03
C SER A 49 -10.12 1.52 12.60
N TYR A 50 -9.56 0.36 12.30
CA TYR A 50 -9.17 0.01 10.95
C TYR A 50 -10.37 -0.12 10.03
N GLN A 51 -10.23 0.34 8.79
CA GLN A 51 -11.31 0.36 7.79
C GLN A 51 -11.43 -0.91 6.99
N SER A 52 -10.43 -1.78 7.05
CA SER A 52 -10.39 -3.03 6.30
C SER A 52 -9.56 -4.08 7.01
N ASP A 53 -9.71 -5.33 6.60
CA ASP A 53 -8.77 -6.39 6.95
C ASP A 53 -7.50 -6.22 6.11
N ALA A 54 -6.35 -6.48 6.71
CA ALA A 54 -5.07 -6.57 6.01
C ALA A 54 -4.49 -7.96 6.19
N GLU A 55 -4.40 -8.71 5.10
CA GLU A 55 -3.94 -10.10 5.11
C GLU A 55 -2.68 -10.25 4.24
N ALA A 56 -1.67 -10.92 4.78
CA ALA A 56 -0.48 -11.29 4.02
C ALA A 56 -0.83 -12.36 2.99
N VAL A 57 -0.48 -12.13 1.74
CA VAL A 57 -0.71 -13.08 0.63
C VAL A 57 0.42 -14.10 0.55
N CYS A 58 1.59 -13.73 1.01
CA CYS A 58 2.81 -14.53 1.06
C CYS A 58 3.62 -14.15 2.30
N ASP A 59 4.82 -14.69 2.45
CA ASP A 59 5.72 -14.26 3.51
C ASP A 59 5.99 -12.76 3.37
N THR A 60 5.64 -12.00 4.38
CA THR A 60 5.62 -10.54 4.34
C THR A 60 6.29 -9.98 5.58
N VAL A 61 7.13 -8.98 5.37
CA VAL A 61 7.76 -8.21 6.45
C VAL A 61 7.18 -6.80 6.44
N VAL A 62 6.70 -6.36 7.60
CA VAL A 62 6.18 -5.01 7.79
C VAL A 62 6.94 -4.30 8.91
N CYS A 63 7.07 -2.99 8.79
CA CYS A 63 7.54 -2.14 9.86
C CYS A 63 6.32 -1.60 10.61
N GLN A 64 6.24 -1.87 11.90
CA GLN A 64 5.13 -1.46 12.77
C GLN A 64 5.47 -0.14 13.46
N ILE A 65 4.62 0.85 13.32
CA ILE A 65 4.83 2.19 13.88
C ILE A 65 3.67 2.50 14.84
N PRO A 66 3.93 2.67 16.16
CA PRO A 66 2.88 3.07 17.09
C PRO A 66 2.31 4.44 16.77
N VAL A 67 1.00 4.56 16.74
CA VAL A 67 0.31 5.82 16.43
C VAL A 67 0.62 6.91 17.45
N ASN A 68 0.77 6.57 18.73
CA ASN A 68 1.11 7.52 19.79
C ASN A 68 2.50 8.14 19.61
N ILE A 69 3.46 7.43 19.03
CA ILE A 69 4.78 7.99 18.71
C ILE A 69 4.65 9.04 17.60
N MET A 70 3.78 8.83 16.62
CA MET A 70 3.52 9.80 15.56
C MET A 70 2.94 11.11 16.12
N GLU A 71 2.05 11.02 17.08
CA GLU A 71 1.48 12.20 17.74
C GLU A 71 2.54 12.97 18.56
N LYS A 72 3.47 12.26 19.20
CA LYS A 72 4.53 12.84 20.04
C LYS A 72 5.59 13.56 19.22
N TYR A 73 5.86 13.13 17.98
CA TYR A 73 6.86 13.70 17.09
C TYR A 73 6.19 14.36 15.87
N SER A 74 5.31 15.34 16.14
CA SER A 74 4.48 15.96 15.11
C SER A 74 5.26 16.61 13.95
N ASP A 75 6.45 17.15 14.18
CA ASP A 75 7.28 17.74 13.14
C ASP A 75 7.89 16.68 12.22
N ASP A 76 8.37 15.57 12.80
CA ASP A 76 8.86 14.42 12.04
C ASP A 76 7.71 13.74 11.26
N VAL A 77 6.51 13.73 11.83
CA VAL A 77 5.30 13.24 11.18
C VAL A 77 4.95 14.10 9.97
N ARG A 78 5.05 15.42 10.06
CA ARG A 78 4.83 16.31 8.90
C ARG A 78 5.80 16.02 7.76
N ALA A 79 7.09 15.82 8.08
CA ALA A 79 8.09 15.44 7.09
C ALA A 79 7.77 14.09 6.45
N MET A 80 7.30 13.13 7.24
CA MET A 80 6.88 11.82 6.76
C MET A 80 5.64 11.92 5.85
N TYR A 81 4.63 12.69 6.24
CA TYR A 81 3.46 12.93 5.40
C TYR A 81 3.82 13.62 4.08
N ALA A 82 4.74 14.57 4.10
CA ALA A 82 5.24 15.21 2.89
C ALA A 82 5.92 14.19 1.96
N SER A 83 6.72 13.28 2.50
CA SER A 83 7.35 12.19 1.75
C SER A 83 6.32 11.23 1.16
N ILE A 84 5.29 10.87 1.92
CA ILE A 84 4.19 10.02 1.47
C ILE A 84 3.41 10.71 0.34
N ALA A 85 3.11 12.00 0.50
CA ALA A 85 2.41 12.77 -0.52
C ALA A 85 3.21 12.83 -1.83
N THR A 86 4.51 13.07 -1.75
CA THR A 86 5.41 13.05 -2.92
C THR A 86 5.40 11.68 -3.60
N LYS A 87 5.51 10.61 -2.82
CA LYS A 87 5.46 9.25 -3.34
C LYS A 87 4.12 8.93 -4.00
N THR A 88 3.02 9.35 -3.39
CA THR A 88 1.67 9.18 -3.96
C THR A 88 1.53 9.92 -5.29
N GLN A 89 2.08 11.13 -5.41
CA GLN A 89 2.09 11.88 -6.65
C GLN A 89 2.92 11.19 -7.74
N GLU A 90 4.06 10.61 -7.38
CA GLU A 90 4.90 9.84 -8.30
C GLU A 90 4.16 8.58 -8.79
N GLU A 91 3.51 7.85 -7.90
CA GLU A 91 2.69 6.68 -8.26
C GLU A 91 1.54 7.06 -9.18
N LEU A 92 0.88 8.17 -8.91
CA LEU A 92 -0.19 8.68 -9.77
C LEU A 92 0.35 9.04 -11.17
N ARG A 93 1.53 9.64 -11.23
CA ARG A 93 2.20 9.97 -12.50
C ARG A 93 2.55 8.70 -13.28
N GLU A 94 3.08 7.67 -12.62
CA GLU A 94 3.36 6.38 -13.22
C GLU A 94 2.08 5.71 -13.75
N LEU A 95 1.00 5.74 -12.99
CA LEU A 95 -0.30 5.21 -13.43
C LEU A 95 -0.83 5.94 -14.65
N ARG A 96 -0.70 7.27 -14.70
CA ARG A 96 -1.07 8.06 -15.88
C ARG A 96 -0.23 7.70 -17.09
N HIS A 97 1.07 7.51 -16.89
CA HIS A 97 1.98 7.08 -17.96
C HIS A 97 1.60 5.71 -18.49
N HIS A 98 1.31 4.76 -17.61
CA HIS A 98 0.81 3.43 -17.98
C HIS A 98 -0.53 3.51 -18.71
N ALA A 99 -1.46 4.35 -18.27
CA ALA A 99 -2.74 4.53 -18.95
C ALA A 99 -2.55 5.05 -20.38
N VAL A 100 -1.62 5.96 -20.62
CA VAL A 100 -1.28 6.44 -21.96
C VAL A 100 -0.68 5.34 -22.83
N LEU A 101 0.25 4.55 -22.28
CA LEU A 101 0.86 3.41 -22.97
C LEU A 101 -0.16 2.32 -23.26
N LEU A 102 -1.04 2.00 -22.31
CA LEU A 102 -2.07 0.97 -22.43
C LEU A 102 -3.09 1.29 -23.54
N GLY A 103 -3.34 2.56 -23.83
CA GLY A 103 -4.23 2.97 -24.91
C GLY A 103 -3.71 2.63 -26.32
N ARG A 104 -2.43 2.26 -26.45
CA ARG A 104 -1.78 1.98 -27.73
C ARG A 104 -1.27 0.55 -27.91
N LYS A 105 -1.45 -0.30 -26.90
CA LYS A 105 -0.88 -1.65 -26.88
C LYS A 105 -1.98 -2.72 -26.99
N THR A 106 -1.61 -3.88 -27.52
CA THR A 106 -2.45 -5.06 -27.48
C THR A 106 -2.66 -5.52 -26.03
N PRO A 107 -3.70 -6.31 -25.71
CA PRO A 107 -3.92 -6.85 -24.37
C PRO A 107 -2.70 -7.58 -23.80
N MET A 108 -1.98 -8.34 -24.62
CA MET A 108 -0.77 -9.08 -24.23
C MET A 108 0.37 -8.12 -23.86
N GLU A 109 0.59 -7.09 -24.67
CA GLU A 109 1.58 -6.07 -24.41
C GLU A 109 1.27 -5.26 -23.15
N LYS A 110 -0.02 -5.01 -22.89
CA LYS A 110 -0.49 -4.35 -21.68
C LYS A 110 -0.11 -5.15 -20.44
N ILE A 111 -0.37 -6.45 -20.43
CA ILE A 111 -0.04 -7.34 -19.32
C ILE A 111 1.49 -7.41 -19.13
N ALA A 112 2.25 -7.57 -20.21
CA ALA A 112 3.71 -7.63 -20.16
C ALA A 112 4.30 -6.34 -19.60
N SER A 113 3.83 -5.17 -20.04
CA SER A 113 4.30 -3.86 -19.53
C SER A 113 3.99 -3.67 -18.06
N PHE A 114 2.82 -4.11 -17.61
CA PHE A 114 2.44 -4.06 -16.20
C PHE A 114 3.36 -4.93 -15.33
N LEU A 115 3.63 -6.16 -15.75
CA LEU A 115 4.48 -7.10 -15.02
C LEU A 115 5.93 -6.60 -14.95
N VAL A 116 6.47 -6.09 -16.05
CA VAL A 116 7.83 -5.52 -16.09
C VAL A 116 7.94 -4.33 -15.15
N GLY A 117 6.94 -3.44 -15.14
CA GLY A 117 6.91 -2.30 -14.22
C GLY A 117 6.91 -2.70 -12.75
N ARG A 118 6.19 -3.76 -12.39
CA ARG A 118 6.21 -4.31 -11.01
C ARG A 118 7.55 -4.94 -10.65
N MET A 119 8.16 -5.66 -11.58
CA MET A 119 9.49 -6.26 -11.37
C MET A 119 10.55 -5.19 -11.12
N ASP A 120 10.59 -4.15 -11.93
CA ASP A 120 11.53 -3.03 -11.76
C ASP A 120 11.34 -2.33 -10.41
N LYS A 121 10.11 -2.18 -9.97
CA LYS A 121 9.79 -1.59 -8.65
C LYS A 121 10.32 -2.48 -7.51
N LEU A 122 10.17 -3.79 -7.60
CA LEU A 122 10.68 -4.74 -6.61
C LEU A 122 12.20 -4.74 -6.57
N GLU A 123 12.87 -4.77 -7.70
CA GLU A 123 14.34 -4.73 -7.80
C GLU A 123 14.90 -3.47 -7.15
N ARG A 124 14.33 -2.31 -7.41
CA ARG A 124 14.75 -1.05 -6.79
C ARG A 124 14.62 -1.06 -5.27
N TRP A 125 13.65 -1.77 -4.73
CA TRP A 125 13.47 -1.92 -3.29
C TRP A 125 14.52 -2.85 -2.67
N GLU A 126 14.85 -3.95 -3.32
CA GLU A 126 15.91 -4.85 -2.87
C GLU A 126 17.26 -4.13 -2.81
N GLU A 127 17.56 -3.29 -3.77
CA GLU A 127 18.78 -2.47 -3.79
C GLU A 127 18.80 -1.41 -2.68
N ALA A 128 17.66 -0.90 -2.26
CA ALA A 128 17.54 0.13 -1.22
C ALA A 128 17.61 -0.42 0.21
N ILE A 129 17.40 -1.72 0.40
CA ILE A 129 17.49 -2.42 1.68
C ILE A 129 18.90 -2.95 1.90
#